data_f67d101396879851226fcba622c5a6ad
#
_entry.id   f67d101396879851226fcba622c5a6ad
#
_cell.length_a   1.000
_cell.length_b   1.000
_cell.length_c   1.000
_cell.angle_alpha   90.00
_cell.angle_beta   90.00
_cell.angle_gamma   90.00
#
_symmetry.space_group_name_H-M   'P 1'
#
loop_
_entity.id
_entity.type
_entity.pdbx_description
1 polymer ?
#
loop_
_entity_poly.entity_id
_entity_poly.type
_entity_poly.pdbx_seq_one_letter_code
_entity_poly.pdbx_strand_id
1 'polypeptide(L)'
;IIGVVPLLGVCYGAQYLALQNGGNVEASDSREYGRANLNVVNTEDALLKGMTLGSQVWMSHGDTILDLGDGYETICSTGDVSFAGFRSVGEDVWGIQFHPEVFHSTEGPILVRNFIVDICGCKCEWTPDNFAEATVADMKDQVGLEDHVILGLSGGVDSTVAAVLLHKAIGDRLHCIFVDNGLLRKGEYEEVLENYEHMGLNVRGVRAGDKFMEALSGLSDPELKRKAIGRVFVEVFDEASKQVEGANWLGQGTIYPDVIESVSATGGPSATIKSHHNVGGLPDYMTLKVIEPLRSIFKDEVRRVGKALGINASLLGRHPFPGPGLGIRILGDVTPEKVRVLQEVDAIFINGLREAGLYDEVWQAGAMLLPVQSVGVMGDERTYENAVALRAVTSTDGMTADWSHLPYEFLAKVSNDIINKVRGVNRVVYDISSKPPATIEWE
;
A
#
# COMPACT_ATOMS: atom_id res chain seq x y z
N ILE A 1 31.27 12.05 -2.12
CA ILE A 1 30.47 11.90 -0.89
C ILE A 1 31.29 11.22 0.20
N ILE A 2 32.10 10.18 -0.15
CA ILE A 2 33.03 9.49 0.77
C ILE A 2 33.98 10.52 1.40
N GLY A 3 34.20 10.45 2.71
CA GLY A 3 35.03 11.39 3.48
C GLY A 3 34.37 12.76 3.74
N VAL A 4 33.13 12.99 3.31
CA VAL A 4 32.41 14.25 3.53
C VAL A 4 31.24 14.08 4.49
N VAL A 5 30.52 12.97 4.36
CA VAL A 5 29.38 12.59 5.23
C VAL A 5 29.43 11.09 5.46
N PRO A 6 28.86 10.59 6.59
CA PRO A 6 28.68 9.16 6.79
C PRO A 6 27.89 8.51 5.65
N LEU A 7 28.30 7.33 5.21
CA LEU A 7 27.68 6.63 4.08
C LEU A 7 27.37 5.17 4.46
N LEU A 8 26.14 4.74 4.20
CA LEU A 8 25.72 3.35 4.30
C LEU A 8 25.28 2.83 2.94
N GLY A 9 26.02 1.88 2.38
CA GLY A 9 25.62 1.13 1.18
C GLY A 9 24.79 -0.08 1.57
N VAL A 10 23.56 -0.19 1.03
CA VAL A 10 22.67 -1.33 1.26
C VAL A 10 22.53 -2.15 -0.01
N CYS A 11 22.68 -3.47 0.09
CA CYS A 11 22.57 -4.45 -0.99
C CYS A 11 23.44 -4.07 -2.20
N TYR A 12 22.86 -3.60 -3.30
CA TYR A 12 23.63 -3.10 -4.45
C TYR A 12 24.61 -1.98 -4.08
N GLY A 13 24.26 -1.12 -3.12
CA GLY A 13 25.15 -0.08 -2.63
C GLY A 13 26.42 -0.65 -1.98
N ALA A 14 26.31 -1.73 -1.22
CA ALA A 14 27.47 -2.42 -0.64
C ALA A 14 28.33 -3.06 -1.72
N GLN A 15 27.73 -3.74 -2.70
CA GLN A 15 28.43 -4.32 -3.84
C GLN A 15 29.20 -3.26 -4.64
N TYR A 16 28.55 -2.12 -4.89
CA TYR A 16 29.17 -1.00 -5.58
C TYR A 16 30.36 -0.42 -4.81
N LEU A 17 30.27 -0.28 -3.48
CA LEU A 17 31.38 0.17 -2.62
C LEU A 17 32.55 -0.82 -2.69
N ALA A 18 32.32 -2.12 -2.59
CA ALA A 18 33.37 -3.14 -2.71
C ALA A 18 34.07 -3.07 -4.07
N LEU A 19 33.32 -2.99 -5.18
CA LEU A 19 33.90 -2.86 -6.53
C LEU A 19 34.72 -1.59 -6.71
N GLN A 20 34.24 -0.44 -6.22
CA GLN A 20 34.99 0.83 -6.32
C GLN A 20 36.29 0.81 -5.53
N ASN A 21 36.37 -0.04 -4.52
CA ASN A 21 37.58 -0.22 -3.68
C ASN A 21 38.54 -1.32 -4.20
N GLY A 22 38.28 -1.84 -5.39
CA GLY A 22 39.10 -2.88 -6.02
C GLY A 22 38.77 -4.31 -5.57
N GLY A 23 37.68 -4.50 -4.86
CA GLY A 23 37.13 -5.80 -4.50
C GLY A 23 36.48 -6.52 -5.67
N ASN A 24 35.95 -7.73 -5.43
CA ASN A 24 35.32 -8.57 -6.42
C ASN A 24 33.88 -8.91 -6.07
N VAL A 25 32.98 -8.73 -7.04
CA VAL A 25 31.55 -9.09 -6.95
C VAL A 25 31.20 -9.95 -8.16
N GLU A 26 30.66 -11.13 -7.92
CA GLU A 26 30.28 -12.08 -8.96
C GLU A 26 28.87 -12.60 -8.74
N ALA A 27 28.25 -13.09 -9.83
CA ALA A 27 26.99 -13.81 -9.74
C ALA A 27 27.18 -15.05 -8.86
N SER A 28 26.34 -15.19 -7.84
CA SER A 28 26.38 -16.35 -6.96
C SER A 28 25.74 -17.56 -7.65
N ASP A 29 26.37 -18.73 -7.52
CA ASP A 29 25.81 -20.01 -7.97
C ASP A 29 24.54 -20.39 -7.17
N SER A 30 24.42 -19.89 -5.95
CA SER A 30 23.22 -19.97 -5.11
C SER A 30 22.59 -18.58 -4.98
N ARG A 31 21.38 -18.40 -5.51
CA ARG A 31 20.61 -17.17 -5.30
C ARG A 31 20.18 -17.08 -3.84
N GLU A 32 20.54 -15.99 -3.17
CA GLU A 32 20.20 -15.77 -1.78
C GLU A 32 18.97 -14.87 -1.68
N TYR A 33 17.81 -15.51 -1.60
CA TYR A 33 16.53 -14.86 -1.37
C TYR A 33 15.88 -15.40 -0.11
N GLY A 34 15.55 -14.50 0.83
CA GLY A 34 14.82 -14.89 2.02
C GLY A 34 15.56 -14.67 3.32
N ARG A 35 15.26 -15.51 4.30
CA ARG A 35 15.74 -15.39 5.67
C ARG A 35 17.15 -15.98 5.80
N ALA A 36 18.06 -15.21 6.39
CA ALA A 36 19.37 -15.65 6.83
C ALA A 36 19.61 -15.24 8.29
N ASN A 37 20.55 -15.89 8.98
CA ASN A 37 20.90 -15.51 10.34
C ASN A 37 22.36 -15.06 10.38
N LEU A 38 22.65 -14.00 11.15
CA LEU A 38 24.01 -13.51 11.34
C LEU A 38 24.80 -14.50 12.23
N ASN A 39 25.86 -15.09 11.68
CA ASN A 39 26.74 -16.04 12.37
C ASN A 39 27.94 -15.36 13.05
N VAL A 40 28.29 -14.17 12.57
CA VAL A 40 29.33 -13.28 13.15
C VAL A 40 28.70 -11.90 13.25
N VAL A 41 28.86 -11.24 14.39
CA VAL A 41 28.43 -9.86 14.63
C VAL A 41 29.47 -9.17 15.50
N ASN A 42 30.11 -8.13 14.95
CA ASN A 42 31.02 -7.27 15.71
C ASN A 42 30.20 -6.19 16.43
N THR A 43 29.77 -6.46 17.65
CA THR A 43 28.97 -5.54 18.47
C THR A 43 29.70 -4.31 18.97
N GLU A 44 31.03 -4.25 18.82
CA GLU A 44 31.87 -3.07 19.12
C GLU A 44 31.80 -2.04 17.97
N ASP A 45 31.37 -2.48 16.78
CA ASP A 45 31.16 -1.58 15.65
C ASP A 45 29.92 -0.69 15.90
N ALA A 46 30.04 0.61 15.60
CA ALA A 46 29.00 1.58 15.87
C ALA A 46 27.67 1.24 15.16
N LEU A 47 27.75 0.68 13.94
CA LEU A 47 26.56 0.31 13.14
C LEU A 47 25.81 -0.88 13.75
N LEU A 48 26.55 -1.88 14.28
CA LEU A 48 25.97 -3.13 14.80
C LEU A 48 25.78 -3.15 16.31
N LYS A 49 25.99 -2.03 16.98
CA LYS A 49 25.83 -1.91 18.43
C LYS A 49 24.40 -2.30 18.86
N GLY A 50 24.29 -3.26 19.77
CA GLY A 50 23.01 -3.76 20.26
C GLY A 50 22.35 -4.84 19.42
N MET A 51 22.94 -5.22 18.28
CA MET A 51 22.50 -6.40 17.53
C MET A 51 23.02 -7.68 18.19
N THR A 52 22.31 -8.79 17.97
CA THR A 52 22.63 -10.08 18.60
C THR A 52 23.13 -11.11 17.58
N LEU A 53 24.00 -11.99 18.04
CA LEU A 53 24.39 -13.18 17.26
C LEU A 53 23.15 -14.05 16.99
N GLY A 54 22.97 -14.49 15.76
CA GLY A 54 21.79 -15.24 15.33
C GLY A 54 20.62 -14.37 14.90
N SER A 55 20.73 -13.03 14.94
CA SER A 55 19.71 -12.11 14.44
C SER A 55 19.32 -12.46 13.01
N GLN A 56 18.01 -12.53 12.76
CA GLN A 56 17.46 -12.78 11.42
C GLN A 56 17.57 -11.52 10.56
N VAL A 57 18.10 -11.69 9.36
CA VAL A 57 18.19 -10.66 8.31
C VAL A 57 17.55 -11.16 7.02
N TRP A 58 17.17 -10.24 6.15
CA TRP A 58 16.56 -10.56 4.86
C TRP A 58 17.52 -10.32 3.71
N MET A 59 17.82 -11.39 2.95
CA MET A 59 18.64 -11.35 1.75
C MET A 59 17.79 -11.25 0.50
N SER A 60 18.24 -10.48 -0.50
CA SER A 60 17.53 -10.33 -1.78
C SER A 60 18.52 -9.96 -2.89
N HIS A 61 19.46 -10.87 -3.20
CA HIS A 61 20.47 -10.59 -4.21
C HIS A 61 20.87 -11.83 -5.01
N GLY A 62 21.25 -11.61 -6.28
CA GLY A 62 21.79 -12.65 -7.16
C GLY A 62 23.31 -12.61 -7.26
N ASP A 63 23.93 -11.47 -6.93
CA ASP A 63 25.38 -11.28 -6.93
C ASP A 63 25.89 -11.20 -5.50
N THR A 64 27.07 -11.73 -5.23
CA THR A 64 27.69 -11.72 -3.90
C THR A 64 29.09 -11.09 -3.92
N ILE A 65 29.47 -10.49 -2.79
CA ILE A 65 30.80 -9.93 -2.60
C ILE A 65 31.78 -11.07 -2.23
N LEU A 66 32.77 -11.29 -3.07
CA LEU A 66 33.81 -12.29 -2.85
C LEU A 66 35.08 -11.71 -2.24
N ASP A 67 35.33 -10.42 -2.45
CA ASP A 67 36.48 -9.69 -1.91
C ASP A 67 36.07 -8.21 -1.71
N LEU A 68 36.51 -7.61 -0.61
CA LEU A 68 36.23 -6.22 -0.27
C LEU A 68 37.27 -5.23 -0.83
N GLY A 69 38.43 -5.73 -1.29
CA GLY A 69 39.60 -4.90 -1.56
C GLY A 69 40.29 -4.39 -0.28
N ASP A 70 41.27 -3.51 -0.46
CA ASP A 70 42.05 -2.97 0.64
C ASP A 70 41.30 -1.91 1.45
N GLY A 71 41.52 -1.88 2.78
CA GLY A 71 40.98 -0.83 3.65
C GLY A 71 39.53 -1.00 4.11
N TYR A 72 38.92 -2.14 3.81
CA TYR A 72 37.64 -2.55 4.43
C TYR A 72 37.83 -3.73 5.39
N GLU A 73 37.06 -3.77 6.44
CA GLU A 73 37.00 -4.89 7.37
C GLU A 73 35.58 -5.42 7.55
N THR A 74 35.43 -6.73 7.65
CA THR A 74 34.14 -7.39 7.85
C THR A 74 33.65 -7.15 9.27
N ILE A 75 32.39 -6.75 9.41
CA ILE A 75 31.72 -6.53 10.71
C ILE A 75 30.65 -7.57 10.99
N CYS A 76 30.04 -8.20 9.97
CA CYS A 76 29.15 -9.33 10.16
C CYS A 76 29.16 -10.28 8.94
N SER A 77 28.75 -11.54 9.19
CA SER A 77 28.59 -12.57 8.16
C SER A 77 27.37 -13.44 8.44
N THR A 78 26.89 -14.17 7.42
CA THR A 78 25.92 -15.26 7.54
C THR A 78 26.60 -16.60 7.24
N GLY A 79 25.84 -17.69 7.20
CA GLY A 79 26.37 -19.00 6.80
C GLY A 79 26.86 -19.04 5.37
N ASP A 80 26.21 -18.30 4.49
CA ASP A 80 26.45 -18.32 3.04
C ASP A 80 27.15 -17.05 2.53
N VAL A 81 27.07 -15.91 3.24
CA VAL A 81 27.65 -14.61 2.88
C VAL A 81 28.75 -14.23 3.86
N SER A 82 30.02 -14.33 3.42
CA SER A 82 31.19 -13.98 4.25
C SER A 82 31.25 -12.47 4.54
N PHE A 83 30.81 -11.64 3.62
CA PHE A 83 30.83 -10.17 3.72
C PHE A 83 29.39 -9.61 3.80
N ALA A 84 28.58 -10.13 4.76
CA ALA A 84 27.22 -9.62 4.97
C ALA A 84 27.18 -8.18 5.48
N GLY A 85 28.26 -7.73 6.13
CA GLY A 85 28.49 -6.34 6.48
C GLY A 85 29.97 -6.04 6.65
N PHE A 86 30.37 -4.84 6.26
CA PHE A 86 31.76 -4.35 6.33
C PHE A 86 31.79 -2.85 6.61
N ARG A 87 32.94 -2.34 7.04
CA ARG A 87 33.20 -0.91 7.20
C ARG A 87 34.56 -0.52 6.60
N SER A 88 34.70 0.74 6.23
CA SER A 88 36.00 1.34 5.87
C SER A 88 36.84 1.59 7.12
N VAL A 89 38.15 1.34 7.01
CA VAL A 89 39.10 1.68 8.06
C VAL A 89 39.54 3.12 7.88
N GLY A 90 39.07 4.00 8.77
CA GLY A 90 39.40 5.42 8.78
C GLY A 90 38.40 6.37 8.14
N GLU A 91 37.33 5.86 7.58
CA GLU A 91 36.23 6.68 7.04
C GLU A 91 34.86 6.20 7.57
N ASP A 92 33.89 7.09 7.66
CA ASP A 92 32.54 6.78 8.09
C ASP A 92 31.72 6.16 6.95
N VAL A 93 32.18 4.99 6.46
CA VAL A 93 31.56 4.25 5.35
C VAL A 93 31.30 2.81 5.75
N TRP A 94 30.07 2.37 5.59
CA TRP A 94 29.61 1.00 5.84
C TRP A 94 28.92 0.42 4.62
N GLY A 95 29.00 -0.88 4.47
CA GLY A 95 28.22 -1.65 3.50
C GLY A 95 27.55 -2.84 4.17
N ILE A 96 26.29 -3.08 3.83
CA ILE A 96 25.54 -4.26 4.25
C ILE A 96 24.87 -4.91 3.07
N GLN A 97 24.94 -6.25 2.96
CA GLN A 97 24.37 -7.01 1.85
C GLN A 97 22.88 -7.27 2.03
N PHE A 98 22.41 -7.36 3.25
CA PHE A 98 21.00 -7.57 3.59
C PHE A 98 20.21 -6.27 3.67
N HIS A 99 18.88 -6.40 3.75
CA HIS A 99 17.95 -5.29 3.82
C HIS A 99 17.49 -5.05 5.27
N PRO A 100 18.07 -4.09 6.01
CA PRO A 100 17.69 -3.81 7.39
C PRO A 100 16.33 -3.11 7.49
N GLU A 101 15.87 -2.47 6.42
CA GLU A 101 14.61 -1.72 6.35
C GLU A 101 13.38 -2.61 6.28
N VAL A 102 13.52 -3.88 5.88
CA VAL A 102 12.36 -4.77 5.75
C VAL A 102 12.00 -5.44 7.06
N PHE A 103 10.70 -5.68 7.27
CA PHE A 103 10.16 -6.30 8.49
C PHE A 103 10.83 -7.64 8.87
N HIS A 104 11.29 -8.42 7.88
CA HIS A 104 11.92 -9.71 8.11
C HIS A 104 13.33 -9.61 8.69
N SER A 105 13.96 -8.43 8.69
CA SER A 105 15.19 -8.15 9.43
C SER A 105 14.83 -7.70 10.84
N THR A 106 14.77 -8.65 11.77
CA THR A 106 14.15 -8.45 13.10
C THR A 106 14.81 -7.35 13.92
N GLU A 107 16.13 -7.19 13.84
CA GLU A 107 16.90 -6.13 14.50
C GLU A 107 17.34 -5.02 13.54
N GLY A 108 16.83 -5.02 12.30
CA GLY A 108 17.08 -3.99 11.29
C GLY A 108 16.84 -2.56 11.78
N PRO A 109 15.74 -2.29 12.53
CA PRO A 109 15.49 -0.97 13.12
C PRO A 109 16.60 -0.49 14.06
N ILE A 110 17.30 -1.40 14.78
CA ILE A 110 18.44 -1.05 15.64
C ILE A 110 19.59 -0.53 14.78
N LEU A 111 19.93 -1.26 13.70
CA LEU A 111 20.99 -0.88 12.78
C LEU A 111 20.73 0.47 12.11
N VAL A 112 19.51 0.65 11.57
CA VAL A 112 19.09 1.91 10.93
C VAL A 112 19.16 3.07 11.92
N ARG A 113 18.69 2.86 13.17
CA ARG A 113 18.78 3.87 14.22
C ARG A 113 20.22 4.22 14.54
N ASN A 114 21.09 3.23 14.70
CA ASN A 114 22.52 3.46 14.99
C ASN A 114 23.14 4.33 13.89
N PHE A 115 22.86 4.04 12.61
CA PHE A 115 23.38 4.83 11.51
C PHE A 115 22.84 6.26 11.52
N ILE A 116 21.50 6.43 11.57
CA ILE A 116 20.87 7.75 11.44
C ILE A 116 21.14 8.62 12.68
N VAL A 117 20.98 8.06 13.88
CA VAL A 117 21.04 8.85 15.14
C VAL A 117 22.45 8.91 15.67
N ASP A 118 23.11 7.75 15.84
CA ASP A 118 24.37 7.68 16.58
C ASP A 118 25.56 8.03 15.69
N ILE A 119 25.55 7.66 14.40
CA ILE A 119 26.63 7.94 13.45
C ILE A 119 26.39 9.28 12.73
N CYS A 120 25.22 9.50 12.13
CA CYS A 120 24.93 10.75 11.41
C CYS A 120 24.54 11.92 12.32
N GLY A 121 24.22 11.68 13.60
CA GLY A 121 23.83 12.73 14.56
C GLY A 121 22.48 13.39 14.25
N CYS A 122 21.57 12.70 13.55
CA CYS A 122 20.25 13.23 13.22
C CYS A 122 19.40 13.39 14.48
N LYS A 123 18.72 14.54 14.60
CA LYS A 123 17.96 14.92 15.81
C LYS A 123 16.56 14.37 15.84
N CYS A 124 16.08 13.46 15.19
CA CYS A 124 14.73 12.84 15.29
C CYS A 124 13.60 13.83 15.63
N GLU A 125 13.60 15.01 15.02
CA GLU A 125 12.66 16.10 15.32
C GLU A 125 11.30 15.92 14.61
N TRP A 126 11.20 14.96 13.69
CA TRP A 126 9.96 14.67 13.02
C TRP A 126 8.96 14.01 14.01
N THR A 127 7.82 14.66 14.18
CA THR A 127 6.66 14.08 14.88
C THR A 127 5.42 14.27 14.04
N PRO A 128 4.39 13.41 14.19
CA PRO A 128 3.12 13.56 13.48
C PRO A 128 2.46 14.92 13.70
N ASP A 129 2.54 15.46 14.93
CA ASP A 129 1.96 16.77 15.28
C ASP A 129 2.69 17.91 14.59
N ASN A 130 4.04 17.93 14.66
CA ASN A 130 4.85 18.95 13.97
C ASN A 130 4.65 18.92 12.46
N PHE A 131 4.56 17.71 11.89
CA PHE A 131 4.27 17.53 10.46
C PHE A 131 2.89 18.10 10.10
N ALA A 132 1.87 17.78 10.89
CA ALA A 132 0.51 18.27 10.65
C ALA A 132 0.44 19.79 10.73
N GLU A 133 1.06 20.41 11.76
CA GLU A 133 1.09 21.86 11.91
C GLU A 133 1.82 22.56 10.76
N ALA A 134 3.00 22.06 10.38
CA ALA A 134 3.79 22.61 9.28
C ALA A 134 3.04 22.47 7.94
N THR A 135 2.43 21.30 7.68
CA THR A 135 1.67 21.05 6.46
C THR A 135 0.44 21.96 6.37
N VAL A 136 -0.30 22.14 7.47
CA VAL A 136 -1.46 23.06 7.50
C VAL A 136 -1.04 24.50 7.20
N ALA A 137 0.07 24.96 7.78
CA ALA A 137 0.59 26.30 7.50
C ALA A 137 0.99 26.47 6.02
N ASP A 138 1.73 25.52 5.49
CA ASP A 138 2.17 25.52 4.07
C ASP A 138 0.97 25.48 3.10
N MET A 139 -0.01 24.63 3.34
CA MET A 139 -1.22 24.55 2.50
C MET A 139 -2.02 25.85 2.54
N LYS A 140 -2.11 26.50 3.70
CA LYS A 140 -2.78 27.79 3.85
C LYS A 140 -2.10 28.88 3.02
N ASP A 141 -0.77 28.90 3.03
CA ASP A 141 0.02 29.88 2.28
C ASP A 141 -0.06 29.62 0.78
N GLN A 142 -0.03 28.36 0.34
CA GLN A 142 -0.13 28.00 -1.08
C GLN A 142 -1.49 28.33 -1.68
N VAL A 143 -2.59 27.98 -1.00
CA VAL A 143 -3.96 28.20 -1.50
C VAL A 143 -4.34 29.69 -1.43
N GLY A 144 -3.80 30.43 -0.44
CA GLY A 144 -4.15 31.82 -0.23
C GLY A 144 -5.55 31.98 0.42
N LEU A 145 -6.15 33.17 0.27
CA LEU A 145 -7.36 33.54 1.02
C LEU A 145 -8.68 33.32 0.23
N GLU A 146 -8.63 33.28 -1.09
CA GLU A 146 -9.83 33.31 -1.95
C GLU A 146 -10.05 31.99 -2.70
N ASP A 147 -9.00 31.23 -3.00
CA ASP A 147 -9.10 30.01 -3.81
C ASP A 147 -9.78 28.87 -3.07
N HIS A 148 -10.52 28.07 -3.81
CA HIS A 148 -11.16 26.85 -3.35
C HIS A 148 -10.41 25.61 -3.84
N VAL A 149 -10.42 24.56 -3.03
CA VAL A 149 -9.81 23.26 -3.32
C VAL A 149 -10.90 22.20 -3.50
N ILE A 150 -10.79 21.41 -4.56
CA ILE A 150 -11.59 20.21 -4.77
C ILE A 150 -10.74 18.99 -4.41
N LEU A 151 -11.29 18.05 -3.68
CA LEU A 151 -10.62 16.79 -3.33
C LEU A 151 -11.52 15.60 -3.62
N GLY A 152 -11.02 14.64 -4.41
CA GLY A 152 -11.67 13.34 -4.58
C GLY A 152 -11.43 12.46 -3.36
N LEU A 153 -12.50 12.04 -2.69
CA LEU A 153 -12.43 11.07 -1.60
C LEU A 153 -12.61 9.66 -2.15
N SER A 154 -11.76 8.75 -1.72
CA SER A 154 -11.85 7.31 -2.06
C SER A 154 -12.41 6.45 -0.92
N GLY A 155 -12.72 7.05 0.24
CA GLY A 155 -13.01 6.31 1.47
C GLY A 155 -11.75 5.70 2.12
N GLY A 156 -10.58 5.88 1.51
CA GLY A 156 -9.30 5.39 2.01
C GLY A 156 -8.63 6.34 3.02
N VAL A 157 -7.66 5.80 3.75
CA VAL A 157 -6.93 6.54 4.81
C VAL A 157 -6.25 7.78 4.27
N ASP A 158 -5.57 7.70 3.12
CA ASP A 158 -4.75 8.78 2.58
C ASP A 158 -5.61 9.98 2.18
N SER A 159 -6.68 9.75 1.40
CA SER A 159 -7.61 10.81 1.02
C SER A 159 -8.31 11.43 2.22
N THR A 160 -8.59 10.64 3.26
CA THR A 160 -9.19 11.13 4.53
C THR A 160 -8.23 12.05 5.28
N VAL A 161 -6.97 11.63 5.46
CA VAL A 161 -5.96 12.44 6.16
C VAL A 161 -5.66 13.73 5.38
N ALA A 162 -5.54 13.63 4.05
CA ALA A 162 -5.38 14.81 3.19
C ALA A 162 -6.56 15.79 3.32
N ALA A 163 -7.81 15.28 3.35
CA ALA A 163 -9.01 16.10 3.54
C ALA A 163 -8.99 16.85 4.88
N VAL A 164 -8.63 16.16 5.97
CA VAL A 164 -8.58 16.77 7.31
C VAL A 164 -7.49 17.84 7.39
N LEU A 165 -6.31 17.61 6.82
CA LEU A 165 -5.23 18.61 6.77
C LEU A 165 -5.65 19.86 5.98
N LEU A 166 -6.22 19.66 4.79
CA LEU A 166 -6.73 20.75 3.95
C LEU A 166 -7.88 21.50 4.63
N HIS A 167 -8.81 20.78 5.26
CA HIS A 167 -9.90 21.43 6.01
C HIS A 167 -9.39 22.28 7.16
N LYS A 168 -8.39 21.81 7.90
CA LYS A 168 -7.73 22.62 8.95
C LYS A 168 -7.03 23.86 8.38
N ALA A 169 -6.51 23.79 7.14
CA ALA A 169 -5.83 24.91 6.50
C ALA A 169 -6.81 25.98 5.95
N ILE A 170 -7.89 25.55 5.27
CA ILE A 170 -8.74 26.42 4.48
C ILE A 170 -10.23 26.38 4.84
N GLY A 171 -10.63 25.52 5.78
CA GLY A 171 -12.02 25.43 6.26
C GLY A 171 -13.01 25.02 5.15
N ASP A 172 -14.14 25.75 5.07
CA ASP A 172 -15.26 25.48 4.16
C ASP A 172 -14.90 25.66 2.67
N ARG A 173 -13.73 26.21 2.36
CA ARG A 173 -13.22 26.32 0.98
C ARG A 173 -12.69 25.00 0.42
N LEU A 174 -12.64 23.95 1.26
CA LEU A 174 -12.42 22.57 0.81
C LEU A 174 -13.78 21.95 0.40
N HIS A 175 -13.86 21.47 -0.84
CA HIS A 175 -14.99 20.74 -1.37
C HIS A 175 -14.57 19.31 -1.69
N CYS A 176 -15.07 18.38 -0.92
CA CYS A 176 -14.82 16.97 -1.11
C CYS A 176 -15.88 16.33 -2.00
N ILE A 177 -15.47 15.49 -2.95
CA ILE A 177 -16.37 14.75 -3.84
C ILE A 177 -16.12 13.26 -3.61
N PHE A 178 -17.17 12.54 -3.23
CA PHE A 178 -17.15 11.08 -3.08
C PHE A 178 -18.04 10.45 -4.16
N VAL A 179 -17.44 9.61 -5.02
CA VAL A 179 -18.14 8.99 -6.15
C VAL A 179 -18.50 7.55 -5.81
N ASP A 180 -19.80 7.24 -5.83
CA ASP A 180 -20.30 5.87 -5.86
C ASP A 180 -20.28 5.38 -7.31
N ASN A 181 -19.33 4.52 -7.59
CA ASN A 181 -19.16 3.89 -8.90
C ASN A 181 -20.01 2.61 -9.07
N GLY A 182 -20.85 2.27 -8.10
CA GLY A 182 -21.62 1.03 -8.09
C GLY A 182 -20.81 -0.23 -7.80
N LEU A 183 -19.49 -0.09 -7.51
CA LEU A 183 -18.57 -1.18 -7.24
C LEU A 183 -18.00 -1.12 -5.81
N LEU A 184 -18.59 -0.30 -4.95
CA LEU A 184 -18.25 -0.19 -3.54
C LEU A 184 -18.73 -1.44 -2.78
N ARG A 185 -18.20 -1.63 -1.57
CA ARG A 185 -18.70 -2.66 -0.63
C ARG A 185 -20.13 -2.36 -0.23
N LYS A 186 -20.82 -3.37 0.27
CA LYS A 186 -22.19 -3.22 0.74
C LYS A 186 -22.31 -2.15 1.84
N GLY A 187 -23.15 -1.13 1.61
CA GLY A 187 -23.39 -0.03 2.56
C GLY A 187 -22.23 0.96 2.71
N GLU A 188 -21.14 0.81 1.96
CA GLU A 188 -19.95 1.65 2.10
C GLU A 188 -20.20 3.12 1.76
N TYR A 189 -21.05 3.39 0.78
CA TYR A 189 -21.36 4.77 0.38
C TYR A 189 -21.96 5.58 1.53
N GLU A 190 -22.95 5.03 2.19
CA GLU A 190 -23.64 5.66 3.32
C GLU A 190 -22.70 5.78 4.53
N GLU A 191 -21.99 4.71 4.87
CA GLU A 191 -21.03 4.69 5.97
C GLU A 191 -19.93 5.76 5.81
N VAL A 192 -19.38 5.89 4.59
CA VAL A 192 -18.33 6.86 4.30
C VAL A 192 -18.84 8.30 4.43
N LEU A 193 -20.02 8.61 3.88
CA LEU A 193 -20.62 9.95 3.99
C LEU A 193 -20.92 10.32 5.45
N GLU A 194 -21.49 9.42 6.23
CA GLU A 194 -21.77 9.63 7.65
C GLU A 194 -20.49 9.91 8.45
N ASN A 195 -19.43 9.13 8.20
CA ASN A 195 -18.14 9.34 8.87
C ASN A 195 -17.55 10.73 8.55
N TYR A 196 -17.66 11.19 7.30
CA TYR A 196 -17.13 12.49 6.91
C TYR A 196 -17.96 13.66 7.42
N GLU A 197 -19.29 13.50 7.52
CA GLU A 197 -20.17 14.48 8.15
C GLU A 197 -19.79 14.70 9.63
N HIS A 198 -19.52 13.62 10.36
CA HIS A 198 -19.06 13.70 11.76
C HIS A 198 -17.71 14.39 11.93
N MET A 199 -16.89 14.44 10.88
CA MET A 199 -15.62 15.17 10.85
C MET A 199 -15.77 16.65 10.47
N GLY A 200 -16.98 17.12 10.17
CA GLY A 200 -17.26 18.49 9.71
C GLY A 200 -16.77 18.79 8.30
N LEU A 201 -16.48 17.77 7.49
CA LEU A 201 -16.05 17.95 6.11
C LEU A 201 -17.24 18.26 5.18
N ASN A 202 -17.07 19.23 4.29
CA ASN A 202 -18.03 19.52 3.23
C ASN A 202 -17.90 18.46 2.12
N VAL A 203 -18.70 17.40 2.21
CA VAL A 203 -18.64 16.25 1.28
C VAL A 203 -19.91 16.16 0.44
N ARG A 204 -19.70 16.14 -0.87
CA ARG A 204 -20.74 15.88 -1.84
C ARG A 204 -20.62 14.44 -2.35
N GLY A 205 -21.64 13.62 -2.07
CA GLY A 205 -21.77 12.28 -2.66
C GLY A 205 -22.36 12.33 -4.06
N VAL A 206 -21.79 11.60 -5.00
CA VAL A 206 -22.23 11.50 -6.40
C VAL A 206 -22.49 10.03 -6.73
N ARG A 207 -23.75 9.65 -6.96
CA ARG A 207 -24.11 8.30 -7.39
C ARG A 207 -24.03 8.21 -8.92
N ALA A 208 -23.12 7.41 -9.43
CA ALA A 208 -22.83 7.25 -10.85
C ALA A 208 -22.79 5.78 -11.31
N GLY A 209 -23.26 4.83 -10.48
CA GLY A 209 -23.17 3.39 -10.74
C GLY A 209 -23.63 2.97 -12.14
N ASP A 210 -24.71 3.57 -12.65
CA ASP A 210 -25.24 3.23 -13.98
C ASP A 210 -24.23 3.56 -15.10
N LYS A 211 -23.54 4.71 -15.03
CA LYS A 211 -22.51 5.09 -16.01
C LYS A 211 -21.33 4.10 -16.00
N PHE A 212 -20.93 3.64 -14.82
CA PHE A 212 -19.85 2.64 -14.69
C PHE A 212 -20.28 1.28 -15.20
N MET A 213 -21.50 0.83 -14.90
CA MET A 213 -22.04 -0.44 -15.40
C MET A 213 -22.17 -0.45 -16.92
N GLU A 214 -22.62 0.65 -17.52
CA GLU A 214 -22.66 0.80 -18.98
C GLU A 214 -21.26 0.69 -19.60
N ALA A 215 -20.28 1.39 -19.04
CA ALA A 215 -18.91 1.37 -19.54
C ALA A 215 -18.20 0.01 -19.36
N LEU A 216 -18.63 -0.79 -18.40
CA LEU A 216 -18.08 -2.13 -18.13
C LEU A 216 -18.80 -3.23 -18.92
N SER A 217 -19.91 -2.93 -19.59
CA SER A 217 -20.71 -3.91 -20.32
C SER A 217 -19.87 -4.64 -21.38
N GLY A 218 -19.79 -5.98 -21.28
CA GLY A 218 -19.06 -6.83 -22.20
C GLY A 218 -17.53 -6.82 -22.02
N LEU A 219 -16.98 -6.11 -21.02
CA LEU A 219 -15.56 -6.13 -20.73
C LEU A 219 -15.23 -7.25 -19.74
N SER A 220 -14.29 -8.12 -20.15
CA SER A 220 -13.76 -9.20 -19.29
C SER A 220 -12.26 -9.11 -19.05
N ASP A 221 -11.54 -8.34 -19.86
CA ASP A 221 -10.11 -8.11 -19.68
C ASP A 221 -9.85 -7.16 -18.51
N PRO A 222 -8.99 -7.51 -17.52
CA PRO A 222 -8.73 -6.72 -16.34
C PRO A 222 -8.25 -5.30 -16.62
N GLU A 223 -7.38 -5.15 -17.61
CA GLU A 223 -6.81 -3.84 -17.94
C GLU A 223 -7.84 -2.94 -18.63
N LEU A 224 -8.69 -3.50 -19.48
CA LEU A 224 -9.80 -2.77 -20.10
C LEU A 224 -10.82 -2.34 -19.04
N LYS A 225 -11.15 -3.19 -18.06
CA LYS A 225 -12.01 -2.82 -16.93
C LYS A 225 -11.42 -1.66 -16.14
N ARG A 226 -10.14 -1.73 -15.78
CA ARG A 226 -9.45 -0.65 -15.04
C ARG A 226 -9.48 0.67 -15.81
N LYS A 227 -9.19 0.65 -17.12
CA LYS A 227 -9.23 1.84 -17.97
C LYS A 227 -10.63 2.43 -18.08
N ALA A 228 -11.66 1.59 -18.25
CA ALA A 228 -13.03 2.04 -18.31
C ALA A 228 -13.48 2.71 -17.00
N ILE A 229 -13.17 2.09 -15.85
CA ILE A 229 -13.48 2.63 -14.53
C ILE A 229 -12.76 3.96 -14.31
N GLY A 230 -11.44 4.01 -14.60
CA GLY A 230 -10.66 5.24 -14.46
C GLY A 230 -11.19 6.38 -15.31
N ARG A 231 -11.51 6.12 -16.59
CA ARG A 231 -12.07 7.12 -17.50
C ARG A 231 -13.40 7.68 -17.00
N VAL A 232 -14.35 6.81 -16.65
CA VAL A 232 -15.68 7.25 -16.16
C VAL A 232 -15.54 8.01 -14.83
N PHE A 233 -14.60 7.57 -13.96
CA PHE A 233 -14.34 8.29 -12.71
C PHE A 233 -13.91 9.74 -12.97
N VAL A 234 -12.97 9.96 -13.90
CA VAL A 234 -12.49 11.31 -14.27
C VAL A 234 -13.64 12.14 -14.85
N GLU A 235 -14.45 11.57 -15.74
CA GLU A 235 -15.62 12.24 -16.34
C GLU A 235 -16.63 12.70 -15.28
N VAL A 236 -17.00 11.79 -14.36
CA VAL A 236 -17.96 12.08 -13.27
C VAL A 236 -17.39 13.11 -12.29
N PHE A 237 -16.10 12.97 -11.96
CA PHE A 237 -15.43 13.91 -11.06
C PHE A 237 -15.34 15.31 -11.68
N ASP A 238 -15.00 15.42 -12.97
CA ASP A 238 -14.95 16.68 -13.70
C ASP A 238 -16.33 17.36 -13.77
N GLU A 239 -17.37 16.59 -14.07
CA GLU A 239 -18.76 17.11 -14.06
C GLU A 239 -19.15 17.66 -12.67
N ALA A 240 -18.78 16.97 -11.60
CA ALA A 240 -19.07 17.40 -10.24
C ALA A 240 -18.21 18.62 -9.82
N SER A 241 -16.97 18.67 -10.25
CA SER A 241 -16.01 19.73 -9.93
C SER A 241 -16.42 21.08 -10.54
N LYS A 242 -16.94 21.08 -11.75
CA LYS A 242 -17.44 22.30 -12.44
C LYS A 242 -18.59 23.00 -11.74
N GLN A 243 -19.23 22.34 -10.76
CA GLN A 243 -20.29 22.94 -9.96
C GLN A 243 -19.77 23.68 -8.72
N VAL A 244 -18.46 23.65 -8.49
CA VAL A 244 -17.80 24.36 -7.40
C VAL A 244 -17.20 25.66 -7.95
N GLU A 245 -17.84 26.79 -7.65
CA GLU A 245 -17.35 28.11 -8.05
C GLU A 245 -16.02 28.45 -7.34
N GLY A 246 -15.07 29.05 -8.03
CA GLY A 246 -13.78 29.46 -7.47
C GLY A 246 -12.80 28.31 -7.19
N ALA A 247 -13.06 27.11 -7.67
CA ALA A 247 -12.13 26.00 -7.55
C ALA A 247 -10.96 26.14 -8.50
N ASN A 248 -9.77 26.40 -7.95
CA ASN A 248 -8.52 26.57 -8.69
C ASN A 248 -7.49 25.49 -8.36
N TRP A 249 -7.77 24.64 -7.35
CA TRP A 249 -6.87 23.62 -6.87
C TRP A 249 -7.53 22.25 -6.82
N LEU A 250 -6.74 21.21 -7.16
CA LEU A 250 -7.07 19.81 -6.94
C LEU A 250 -6.20 19.25 -5.82
N GLY A 251 -6.83 18.87 -4.72
CA GLY A 251 -6.19 18.12 -3.65
C GLY A 251 -6.00 16.65 -4.03
N GLN A 252 -4.83 16.10 -3.77
CA GLN A 252 -4.53 14.68 -3.96
C GLN A 252 -3.90 14.08 -2.71
N GLY A 253 -4.30 12.84 -2.40
CA GLY A 253 -3.75 12.05 -1.30
C GLY A 253 -2.49 11.26 -1.70
N THR A 254 -1.68 11.78 -2.63
CA THR A 254 -0.42 11.17 -3.06
C THR A 254 0.53 11.03 -1.88
N ILE A 255 1.11 9.87 -1.69
CA ILE A 255 2.12 9.58 -0.67
C ILE A 255 3.49 9.35 -1.30
N TYR A 256 4.55 9.36 -0.51
CA TYR A 256 5.92 9.26 -1.01
C TYR A 256 6.20 7.99 -1.86
N PRO A 257 5.72 6.79 -1.52
CA PRO A 257 5.82 5.62 -2.39
C PRO A 257 5.25 5.82 -3.80
N ASP A 258 4.12 6.52 -3.93
CA ASP A 258 3.51 6.80 -5.24
C ASP A 258 4.44 7.68 -6.11
N VAL A 259 5.16 8.60 -5.48
CA VAL A 259 6.15 9.46 -6.17
C VAL A 259 7.34 8.65 -6.67
N ILE A 260 7.90 7.77 -5.84
CA ILE A 260 9.06 6.94 -6.21
C ILE A 260 8.69 5.98 -7.35
N GLU A 261 7.54 5.32 -7.25
CA GLU A 261 7.09 4.34 -8.25
C GLU A 261 6.74 4.98 -9.60
N SER A 262 6.38 6.26 -9.61
CA SER A 262 6.05 6.99 -10.84
C SER A 262 7.29 7.44 -11.64
N VAL A 263 8.44 7.56 -10.98
CA VAL A 263 9.70 7.95 -11.61
C VAL A 263 10.50 6.69 -11.95
N SER A 264 10.28 6.13 -13.13
CA SER A 264 11.16 5.08 -13.67
C SER A 264 12.55 5.67 -13.90
N ALA A 265 13.50 5.32 -13.02
CA ALA A 265 14.87 5.86 -13.04
C ALA A 265 15.69 5.42 -14.28
N THR A 266 15.19 4.53 -15.14
CA THR A 266 15.99 3.87 -16.19
C THR A 266 15.44 3.97 -17.61
N GLY A 267 14.30 4.64 -17.87
CA GLY A 267 13.77 4.80 -19.24
C GLY A 267 13.56 3.47 -20.02
N GLY A 268 13.55 2.33 -19.32
CA GLY A 268 13.32 1.02 -19.90
C GLY A 268 11.81 0.68 -19.98
N PRO A 269 11.43 -0.40 -20.69
CA PRO A 269 10.04 -0.83 -20.83
C PRO A 269 9.49 -1.52 -19.57
N SER A 270 9.99 -1.20 -18.38
CA SER A 270 9.36 -1.62 -17.14
C SER A 270 8.04 -0.88 -17.06
N ALA A 271 6.98 -1.62 -17.32
CA ALA A 271 5.61 -1.13 -17.32
C ALA A 271 5.35 -0.30 -16.08
N THR A 272 4.76 0.88 -16.26
CA THR A 272 4.20 1.73 -15.22
C THR A 272 3.27 0.86 -14.37
N ILE A 273 3.73 0.39 -13.22
CA ILE A 273 3.04 -0.63 -12.39
C ILE A 273 1.77 -0.06 -11.76
N LYS A 274 1.64 1.27 -11.73
CA LYS A 274 0.44 1.96 -11.22
C LYS A 274 -0.02 3.08 -12.14
N SER A 275 -0.89 2.74 -13.08
CA SER A 275 -1.68 3.71 -13.85
C SER A 275 -2.85 4.35 -13.07
N HIS A 276 -2.99 4.05 -11.77
CA HIS A 276 -4.20 4.38 -10.99
C HIS A 276 -4.06 5.58 -10.05
N HIS A 277 -2.84 5.95 -9.73
CA HIS A 277 -2.56 7.20 -9.04
C HIS A 277 -2.12 8.21 -10.09
N ASN A 278 -2.91 9.23 -10.30
CA ASN A 278 -2.77 10.26 -11.35
C ASN A 278 -1.45 11.07 -11.22
N VAL A 279 -0.33 10.39 -10.97
CA VAL A 279 1.02 10.96 -10.79
C VAL A 279 1.60 11.45 -12.13
N GLY A 280 0.90 11.16 -13.24
CA GLY A 280 1.30 11.55 -14.60
C GLY A 280 0.71 12.85 -15.13
N GLY A 281 -0.09 13.55 -14.33
CA GLY A 281 -0.73 14.81 -14.72
C GLY A 281 -2.25 14.71 -14.91
N LEU A 282 -2.91 15.83 -14.69
CA LEU A 282 -4.33 16.01 -15.00
C LEU A 282 -4.54 15.92 -16.51
N PRO A 283 -5.72 15.52 -16.99
CA PRO A 283 -6.08 15.68 -18.40
C PRO A 283 -5.82 17.13 -18.85
N ASP A 284 -5.33 17.30 -20.07
CA ASP A 284 -4.93 18.60 -20.63
C ASP A 284 -6.02 19.70 -20.54
N TYR A 285 -7.28 19.30 -20.40
CA TYR A 285 -8.40 20.21 -20.24
C TYR A 285 -8.66 20.67 -18.79
N MET A 286 -8.03 20.05 -17.80
CA MET A 286 -8.15 20.45 -16.39
C MET A 286 -7.04 21.44 -16.03
N THR A 287 -7.40 22.70 -15.85
CA THR A 287 -6.46 23.79 -15.54
C THR A 287 -6.19 23.97 -14.05
N LEU A 288 -6.59 23.02 -13.21
CA LEU A 288 -6.41 23.10 -11.76
C LEU A 288 -4.95 22.91 -11.36
N LYS A 289 -4.50 23.69 -10.39
CA LYS A 289 -3.22 23.46 -9.71
C LYS A 289 -3.36 22.26 -8.78
N VAL A 290 -2.29 21.49 -8.58
CA VAL A 290 -2.29 20.32 -7.70
C VAL A 290 -1.71 20.68 -6.34
N ILE A 291 -2.34 20.19 -5.27
CA ILE A 291 -1.87 20.30 -3.88
C ILE A 291 -1.87 18.92 -3.21
N GLU A 292 -0.73 18.52 -2.67
CA GLU A 292 -0.46 17.15 -2.20
C GLU A 292 0.08 17.15 -0.75
N PRO A 293 -0.80 17.19 0.26
CA PRO A 293 -0.38 17.32 1.66
C PRO A 293 0.51 16.19 2.19
N LEU A 294 0.45 15.00 1.58
CA LEU A 294 1.09 13.78 2.07
C LEU A 294 2.29 13.32 1.24
N ARG A 295 2.69 14.11 0.22
CA ARG A 295 3.68 13.73 -0.79
C ARG A 295 5.04 13.27 -0.24
N SER A 296 5.40 13.73 0.96
CA SER A 296 6.71 13.48 1.57
C SER A 296 6.72 12.37 2.64
N ILE A 297 5.60 11.71 2.89
CA ILE A 297 5.49 10.73 3.98
C ILE A 297 5.02 9.35 3.50
N PHE A 298 5.38 8.32 4.27
CA PHE A 298 5.00 6.93 4.03
C PHE A 298 3.64 6.58 4.63
N LYS A 299 3.07 5.45 4.23
CA LYS A 299 1.73 5.00 4.62
C LYS A 299 1.53 4.85 6.13
N ASP A 300 2.53 4.34 6.84
CA ASP A 300 2.50 4.22 8.30
C ASP A 300 2.56 5.59 8.98
N GLU A 301 3.32 6.54 8.41
CA GLU A 301 3.35 7.92 8.87
C GLU A 301 2.02 8.63 8.65
N VAL A 302 1.35 8.41 7.50
CA VAL A 302 0.00 8.92 7.25
C VAL A 302 -0.96 8.47 8.35
N ARG A 303 -0.91 7.20 8.77
CA ARG A 303 -1.75 6.70 9.86
C ARG A 303 -1.42 7.36 11.21
N ARG A 304 -0.12 7.59 11.49
CA ARG A 304 0.31 8.30 12.71
C ARG A 304 -0.16 9.76 12.72
N VAL A 305 -0.05 10.44 11.58
CA VAL A 305 -0.58 11.82 11.40
C VAL A 305 -2.10 11.82 11.54
N GLY A 306 -2.80 10.87 10.93
CA GLY A 306 -4.25 10.74 11.11
C GLY A 306 -4.68 10.56 12.56
N LYS A 307 -3.92 9.77 13.34
CA LYS A 307 -4.15 9.60 14.78
C LYS A 307 -3.93 10.90 15.55
N ALA A 308 -2.86 11.65 15.27
CA ALA A 308 -2.57 12.96 15.87
C ALA A 308 -3.67 13.99 15.52
N LEU A 309 -4.24 13.90 14.34
CA LEU A 309 -5.37 14.73 13.90
C LEU A 309 -6.71 14.37 14.56
N GLY A 310 -6.78 13.27 15.34
CA GLY A 310 -7.98 12.80 15.99
C GLY A 310 -8.95 12.01 15.08
N ILE A 311 -8.48 11.52 13.96
CA ILE A 311 -9.30 10.68 13.07
C ILE A 311 -9.58 9.34 13.76
N ASN A 312 -10.83 8.87 13.65
CA ASN A 312 -11.29 7.65 14.29
C ASN A 312 -10.41 6.44 13.88
N ALA A 313 -10.04 5.62 14.86
CA ALA A 313 -9.23 4.43 14.66
C ALA A 313 -9.86 3.44 13.65
N SER A 314 -11.19 3.35 13.59
CA SER A 314 -11.89 2.49 12.63
C SER A 314 -11.66 2.90 11.17
N LEU A 315 -11.51 4.21 10.90
CA LEU A 315 -11.18 4.72 9.57
C LEU A 315 -9.70 4.51 9.24
N LEU A 316 -8.81 4.78 10.21
CA LEU A 316 -7.36 4.60 10.04
C LEU A 316 -6.95 3.14 9.91
N GLY A 317 -7.70 2.22 10.54
CA GLY A 317 -7.51 0.77 10.49
C GLY A 317 -8.21 0.07 9.32
N ARG A 318 -8.88 0.78 8.42
CA ARG A 318 -9.51 0.16 7.25
C ARG A 318 -8.49 -0.58 6.40
N HIS A 319 -8.87 -1.80 5.99
CA HIS A 319 -8.09 -2.54 5.01
C HIS A 319 -7.99 -1.75 3.70
N PRO A 320 -6.87 -1.81 2.98
CA PRO A 320 -6.79 -1.26 1.64
C PRO A 320 -7.92 -1.81 0.76
N PHE A 321 -8.55 -0.93 -0.01
CA PHE A 321 -9.56 -1.32 -0.99
C PHE A 321 -9.17 -0.70 -2.33
N PRO A 322 -9.14 -1.47 -3.41
CA PRO A 322 -8.65 -0.99 -4.69
C PRO A 322 -9.58 0.07 -5.29
N GLY A 323 -9.00 1.05 -5.99
CA GLY A 323 -9.77 2.12 -6.65
C GLY A 323 -10.87 1.62 -7.60
N PRO A 324 -10.63 0.55 -8.41
CA PRO A 324 -11.67 -0.06 -9.23
C PRO A 324 -12.76 -0.80 -8.44
N GLY A 325 -12.65 -0.89 -7.12
CA GLY A 325 -13.63 -1.53 -6.26
C GLY A 325 -13.78 -3.02 -6.53
N LEU A 326 -15.01 -3.52 -6.40
CA LEU A 326 -15.34 -4.92 -6.67
C LEU A 326 -15.22 -5.30 -8.16
N GLY A 327 -15.04 -4.34 -9.06
CA GLY A 327 -14.89 -4.60 -10.49
C GLY A 327 -13.72 -5.50 -10.86
N ILE A 328 -12.61 -5.44 -10.10
CA ILE A 328 -11.44 -6.31 -10.26
C ILE A 328 -11.45 -7.54 -9.34
N ARG A 329 -12.52 -7.72 -8.61
CA ARG A 329 -12.80 -8.92 -7.79
C ARG A 329 -13.90 -9.80 -8.38
N ILE A 330 -14.50 -9.37 -9.49
CA ILE A 330 -15.38 -10.15 -10.35
C ILE A 330 -14.58 -10.57 -11.58
N LEU A 331 -14.10 -11.81 -11.60
CA LEU A 331 -13.32 -12.32 -12.73
C LEU A 331 -14.24 -12.49 -13.96
N GLY A 332 -13.79 -11.91 -15.08
CA GLY A 332 -14.60 -11.87 -16.30
C GLY A 332 -15.50 -10.63 -16.35
N ASP A 333 -16.67 -10.76 -16.99
CA ASP A 333 -17.62 -9.66 -17.18
C ASP A 333 -18.29 -9.22 -15.86
N VAL A 334 -18.47 -7.92 -15.70
CA VAL A 334 -19.12 -7.31 -14.54
C VAL A 334 -20.58 -7.03 -14.83
N THR A 335 -21.47 -7.53 -13.98
CA THR A 335 -22.92 -7.26 -14.08
C THR A 335 -23.49 -6.82 -12.71
N PRO A 336 -24.59 -6.08 -12.67
CA PRO A 336 -25.21 -5.67 -11.40
C PRO A 336 -25.53 -6.83 -10.48
N GLU A 337 -25.93 -7.99 -11.03
CA GLU A 337 -26.22 -9.19 -10.25
C GLU A 337 -24.94 -9.76 -9.61
N LYS A 338 -23.84 -9.87 -10.36
CA LYS A 338 -22.56 -10.35 -9.85
C LYS A 338 -22.00 -9.42 -8.78
N VAL A 339 -22.14 -8.10 -8.96
CA VAL A 339 -21.74 -7.12 -7.94
C VAL A 339 -22.53 -7.34 -6.66
N ARG A 340 -23.87 -7.46 -6.75
CA ARG A 340 -24.72 -7.72 -5.58
C ARG A 340 -24.32 -9.01 -4.86
N VAL A 341 -24.11 -10.10 -5.59
CA VAL A 341 -23.64 -11.37 -5.00
C VAL A 341 -22.31 -11.19 -4.28
N LEU A 342 -21.36 -10.54 -4.90
CA LEU A 342 -20.05 -10.34 -4.30
C LEU A 342 -20.08 -9.40 -3.09
N GLN A 343 -20.94 -8.35 -3.12
CA GLN A 343 -21.17 -7.47 -1.96
C GLN A 343 -21.67 -8.24 -0.74
N GLU A 344 -22.61 -9.17 -0.92
CA GLU A 344 -23.12 -10.00 0.17
C GLU A 344 -22.03 -10.94 0.72
N VAL A 345 -21.28 -11.60 -0.17
CA VAL A 345 -20.17 -12.50 0.22
C VAL A 345 -19.09 -11.73 0.99
N ASP A 346 -18.64 -10.60 0.44
CA ASP A 346 -17.59 -9.76 1.04
C ASP A 346 -18.04 -9.23 2.41
N ALA A 347 -19.30 -8.81 2.54
CA ALA A 347 -19.85 -8.33 3.81
C ALA A 347 -19.86 -9.43 4.89
N ILE A 348 -20.24 -10.67 4.55
CA ILE A 348 -20.20 -11.79 5.48
C ILE A 348 -18.75 -12.06 5.94
N PHE A 349 -17.81 -12.08 5.01
CA PHE A 349 -16.42 -12.35 5.33
C PHE A 349 -15.81 -11.25 6.21
N ILE A 350 -15.94 -9.99 5.82
CA ILE A 350 -15.37 -8.85 6.56
C ILE A 350 -16.00 -8.69 7.94
N ASN A 351 -17.33 -8.83 8.05
CA ASN A 351 -17.99 -8.77 9.35
C ASN A 351 -17.62 -9.97 10.23
N GLY A 352 -17.48 -11.15 9.63
CA GLY A 352 -16.98 -12.32 10.34
C GLY A 352 -15.59 -12.11 10.93
N LEU A 353 -14.65 -11.49 10.18
CA LEU A 353 -13.32 -11.12 10.70
C LEU A 353 -13.41 -10.16 11.89
N ARG A 354 -14.30 -9.15 11.81
CA ARG A 354 -14.52 -8.18 12.91
C ARG A 354 -15.10 -8.86 14.14
N GLU A 355 -16.14 -9.68 13.98
CA GLU A 355 -16.78 -10.42 15.07
C GLU A 355 -15.83 -11.41 15.76
N ALA A 356 -14.91 -12.02 15.01
CA ALA A 356 -13.91 -12.94 15.54
C ALA A 356 -12.66 -12.25 16.13
N GLY A 357 -12.55 -10.91 16.03
CA GLY A 357 -11.36 -10.17 16.46
C GLY A 357 -10.13 -10.37 15.57
N LEU A 358 -10.31 -10.88 14.35
CA LEU A 358 -9.23 -11.20 13.40
C LEU A 358 -8.98 -10.06 12.39
N TYR A 359 -9.82 -9.04 12.36
CA TYR A 359 -9.75 -7.97 11.35
C TYR A 359 -8.42 -7.22 11.40
N ASP A 360 -7.96 -6.86 12.59
CA ASP A 360 -6.73 -6.09 12.77
C ASP A 360 -5.45 -6.93 12.62
N GLU A 361 -5.56 -8.27 12.62
CA GLU A 361 -4.43 -9.18 12.36
C GLU A 361 -4.15 -9.36 10.86
N VAL A 362 -5.10 -8.95 10.01
CA VAL A 362 -5.06 -9.08 8.55
C VAL A 362 -4.79 -7.72 7.92
N TRP A 363 -3.83 -7.63 7.02
CA TRP A 363 -3.51 -6.39 6.32
C TRP A 363 -4.58 -6.02 5.28
N GLN A 364 -5.05 -7.03 4.51
CA GLN A 364 -6.13 -6.89 3.55
C GLN A 364 -6.92 -8.20 3.43
N ALA A 365 -8.23 -8.08 3.40
CA ALA A 365 -9.13 -9.18 3.12
C ALA A 365 -10.20 -8.80 2.11
N GLY A 366 -10.69 -9.79 1.37
CA GLY A 366 -11.77 -9.64 0.41
C GLY A 366 -12.21 -10.95 -0.20
N ALA A 367 -13.34 -10.89 -0.88
CA ALA A 367 -13.88 -11.99 -1.65
C ALA A 367 -13.75 -11.71 -3.15
N MET A 368 -13.57 -12.77 -3.96
CA MET A 368 -13.51 -12.75 -5.42
C MET A 368 -14.61 -13.67 -5.97
N LEU A 369 -15.32 -13.19 -6.99
CA LEU A 369 -16.29 -14.00 -7.71
C LEU A 369 -15.59 -14.67 -8.89
N LEU A 370 -15.57 -16.01 -8.89
CA LEU A 370 -14.90 -16.79 -9.92
C LEU A 370 -15.80 -17.00 -11.14
N PRO A 371 -15.26 -17.04 -12.37
CA PRO A 371 -16.02 -17.22 -13.59
C PRO A 371 -16.37 -18.70 -13.84
N VAL A 372 -16.64 -19.44 -12.77
CA VAL A 372 -16.93 -20.87 -12.78
C VAL A 372 -18.21 -21.17 -12.02
N GLN A 373 -19.06 -21.99 -12.61
CA GLN A 373 -20.19 -22.58 -11.90
C GLN A 373 -19.84 -23.98 -11.42
N SER A 374 -20.22 -24.26 -10.19
CA SER A 374 -19.98 -25.53 -9.51
C SER A 374 -21.29 -26.29 -9.35
N VAL A 375 -21.19 -27.60 -9.49
CA VAL A 375 -22.32 -28.49 -9.16
C VAL A 375 -22.48 -28.50 -7.64
N GLY A 376 -23.69 -28.27 -7.20
CA GLY A 376 -24.12 -28.40 -5.82
C GLY A 376 -25.35 -29.29 -5.68
N VAL A 377 -25.67 -29.70 -4.47
CA VAL A 377 -26.90 -30.38 -4.12
C VAL A 377 -27.56 -29.57 -3.00
N MET A 378 -28.72 -28.99 -3.25
CA MET A 378 -29.52 -28.29 -2.26
C MET A 378 -30.89 -28.97 -2.13
N GLY A 379 -31.11 -29.63 -0.99
CA GLY A 379 -32.23 -30.53 -0.85
C GLY A 379 -32.10 -31.73 -1.81
N ASP A 380 -33.13 -32.00 -2.61
CA ASP A 380 -33.15 -33.13 -3.56
C ASP A 380 -32.75 -32.69 -5.00
N GLU A 381 -32.38 -31.41 -5.21
CA GLU A 381 -32.08 -30.89 -6.54
C GLU A 381 -30.58 -30.60 -6.74
N ARG A 382 -30.14 -30.83 -7.98
CA ARG A 382 -28.80 -30.35 -8.41
C ARG A 382 -28.89 -28.86 -8.74
N THR A 383 -27.93 -28.11 -8.19
CA THR A 383 -27.75 -26.68 -8.50
C THR A 383 -26.47 -26.46 -9.27
N TYR A 384 -26.45 -25.38 -10.08
CA TYR A 384 -25.25 -24.88 -10.76
C TYR A 384 -25.12 -23.42 -10.39
N GLU A 385 -24.23 -23.16 -9.43
CA GLU A 385 -24.05 -21.82 -8.88
C GLU A 385 -22.59 -21.43 -8.85
N ASN A 386 -22.30 -20.17 -8.57
CA ASN A 386 -20.96 -19.63 -8.61
C ASN A 386 -20.08 -20.17 -7.47
N ALA A 387 -18.79 -20.22 -7.76
CA ALA A 387 -17.76 -20.38 -6.76
C ALA A 387 -17.17 -19.00 -6.39
N VAL A 388 -16.84 -18.82 -5.12
CA VAL A 388 -16.16 -17.63 -4.61
C VAL A 388 -14.85 -17.99 -3.93
N ALA A 389 -13.83 -17.14 -4.09
CA ALA A 389 -12.59 -17.27 -3.36
C ALA A 389 -12.54 -16.20 -2.25
N LEU A 390 -12.17 -16.63 -1.05
CA LEU A 390 -11.81 -15.73 0.04
C LEU A 390 -10.29 -15.57 0.06
N ARG A 391 -9.83 -14.35 0.23
CA ARG A 391 -8.41 -14.04 0.36
C ARG A 391 -8.19 -13.11 1.53
N ALA A 392 -7.26 -13.48 2.39
CA ALA A 392 -6.74 -12.62 3.45
C ALA A 392 -5.23 -12.73 3.46
N VAL A 393 -4.55 -11.59 3.57
CA VAL A 393 -3.09 -11.52 3.53
C VAL A 393 -2.55 -10.71 4.69
N THR A 394 -1.37 -11.09 5.16
CA THR A 394 -0.52 -10.31 6.05
C THR A 394 0.57 -9.64 5.24
N SER A 395 0.81 -8.37 5.48
CA SER A 395 1.86 -7.57 4.83
C SER A 395 2.19 -6.37 5.71
N THR A 396 3.32 -5.73 5.43
CA THR A 396 3.69 -4.46 6.07
C THR A 396 3.54 -3.29 5.09
N ASP A 397 3.91 -3.51 3.84
CA ASP A 397 4.04 -2.46 2.81
C ASP A 397 3.23 -2.75 1.53
N GLY A 398 2.66 -3.95 1.42
CA GLY A 398 1.96 -4.41 0.22
C GLY A 398 2.88 -4.86 -0.93
N MET A 399 4.20 -4.71 -0.81
CA MET A 399 5.17 -5.19 -1.81
C MET A 399 5.34 -6.70 -1.74
N THR A 400 5.47 -7.22 -0.52
CA THR A 400 5.44 -8.64 -0.22
C THR A 400 4.26 -8.95 0.68
N ALA A 401 3.62 -10.10 0.47
CA ALA A 401 2.51 -10.52 1.31
C ALA A 401 2.49 -12.05 1.44
N ASP A 402 2.14 -12.51 2.63
CA ASP A 402 1.83 -13.91 2.85
C ASP A 402 0.34 -14.10 3.10
N TRP A 403 -0.22 -15.27 2.81
CA TRP A 403 -1.61 -15.55 3.13
C TRP A 403 -1.80 -15.64 4.65
N SER A 404 -2.94 -15.15 5.14
CA SER A 404 -3.27 -15.20 6.57
C SER A 404 -3.71 -16.61 6.97
N HIS A 405 -3.11 -17.15 8.04
CA HIS A 405 -3.47 -18.43 8.62
C HIS A 405 -4.71 -18.31 9.51
N LEU A 406 -5.87 -18.05 8.90
CA LEU A 406 -7.13 -17.94 9.63
C LEU A 406 -7.53 -19.29 10.24
N PRO A 407 -8.14 -19.33 11.46
CA PRO A 407 -8.59 -20.55 12.08
C PRO A 407 -9.56 -21.35 11.19
N TYR A 408 -9.40 -22.67 11.14
CA TYR A 408 -10.27 -23.52 10.32
C TYR A 408 -11.74 -23.43 10.73
N GLU A 409 -12.05 -23.29 12.02
CA GLU A 409 -13.41 -23.11 12.53
C GLU A 409 -14.02 -21.80 12.02
N PHE A 410 -13.22 -20.73 11.93
CA PHE A 410 -13.64 -19.46 11.34
C PHE A 410 -13.97 -19.64 9.86
N LEU A 411 -13.07 -20.24 9.09
CA LEU A 411 -13.28 -20.49 7.66
C LEU A 411 -14.52 -21.35 7.40
N ALA A 412 -14.72 -22.39 8.22
CA ALA A 412 -15.90 -23.26 8.13
C ALA A 412 -17.19 -22.48 8.42
N LYS A 413 -17.21 -21.65 9.48
CA LYS A 413 -18.35 -20.79 9.82
C LYS A 413 -18.68 -19.83 8.68
N VAL A 414 -17.70 -19.11 8.18
CA VAL A 414 -17.89 -18.11 7.10
C VAL A 414 -18.37 -18.79 5.82
N SER A 415 -17.79 -19.94 5.45
CA SER A 415 -18.23 -20.73 4.30
C SER A 415 -19.69 -21.15 4.42
N ASN A 416 -20.11 -21.65 5.58
CA ASN A 416 -21.51 -22.02 5.83
C ASN A 416 -22.43 -20.81 5.78
N ASP A 417 -22.02 -19.69 6.37
CA ASP A 417 -22.81 -18.45 6.35
C ASP A 417 -23.01 -17.93 4.92
N ILE A 418 -21.95 -17.95 4.08
CA ILE A 418 -22.03 -17.55 2.66
C ILE A 418 -23.00 -18.45 1.90
N ILE A 419 -22.81 -19.77 1.95
CA ILE A 419 -23.63 -20.72 1.19
C ILE A 419 -25.11 -20.65 1.61
N ASN A 420 -25.38 -20.45 2.89
CA ASN A 420 -26.77 -20.41 3.39
C ASN A 420 -27.47 -19.08 3.18
N LYS A 421 -26.73 -17.96 3.14
CA LYS A 421 -27.30 -16.60 3.11
C LYS A 421 -27.24 -15.95 1.74
N VAL A 422 -26.29 -16.35 0.88
CA VAL A 422 -26.10 -15.72 -0.44
C VAL A 422 -26.58 -16.67 -1.55
N ARG A 423 -27.71 -16.32 -2.14
CA ARG A 423 -28.22 -17.06 -3.30
C ARG A 423 -27.29 -16.90 -4.50
N GLY A 424 -27.03 -17.98 -5.21
CA GLY A 424 -26.17 -18.02 -6.38
C GLY A 424 -24.72 -18.39 -6.09
N VAL A 425 -24.41 -18.83 -4.84
CA VAL A 425 -23.10 -19.32 -4.42
C VAL A 425 -23.27 -20.67 -3.71
N ASN A 426 -22.60 -21.71 -4.21
CA ASN A 426 -22.60 -23.03 -3.60
C ASN A 426 -21.20 -23.56 -3.26
N ARG A 427 -20.14 -22.77 -3.49
CA ARG A 427 -18.75 -23.17 -3.21
C ARG A 427 -17.91 -22.00 -2.75
N VAL A 428 -17.17 -22.22 -1.67
CA VAL A 428 -16.20 -21.29 -1.12
C VAL A 428 -14.83 -21.95 -1.12
N VAL A 429 -13.80 -21.25 -1.61
CA VAL A 429 -12.39 -21.65 -1.53
C VAL A 429 -11.59 -20.57 -0.80
N TYR A 430 -10.44 -20.92 -0.24
CA TYR A 430 -9.52 -19.98 0.40
C TYR A 430 -8.21 -19.95 -0.36
N ASP A 431 -7.75 -18.77 -0.76
CA ASP A 431 -6.50 -18.58 -1.51
C ASP A 431 -5.32 -18.52 -0.55
N ILE A 432 -4.40 -19.49 -0.71
CA ILE A 432 -3.18 -19.68 0.11
C ILE A 432 -1.90 -19.30 -0.64
N SER A 433 -1.99 -18.39 -1.61
CA SER A 433 -0.85 -17.97 -2.43
C SER A 433 -0.16 -16.75 -1.84
N SER A 434 1.17 -16.77 -1.75
CA SER A 434 2.00 -15.64 -1.30
C SER A 434 2.33 -14.69 -2.45
N LYS A 435 2.64 -13.45 -2.17
CA LYS A 435 3.16 -12.45 -3.11
C LYS A 435 4.64 -12.18 -2.82
N PRO A 436 5.57 -12.41 -3.75
CA PRO A 436 5.40 -13.09 -5.04
C PRO A 436 5.17 -14.61 -4.90
N PRO A 437 4.78 -15.38 -5.95
CA PRO A 437 4.55 -14.92 -7.33
C PRO A 437 3.14 -14.37 -7.59
N ALA A 438 2.18 -14.63 -6.71
CA ALA A 438 0.83 -14.08 -6.87
C ALA A 438 0.80 -12.57 -6.57
N THR A 439 -0.31 -11.92 -6.94
CA THR A 439 -0.64 -10.56 -6.51
C THR A 439 -1.62 -10.59 -5.33
N ILE A 440 -1.86 -9.47 -4.67
CA ILE A 440 -2.84 -9.40 -3.58
C ILE A 440 -4.25 -9.45 -4.18
N GLU A 441 -4.55 -8.62 -5.17
CA GLU A 441 -5.79 -8.71 -5.97
C GLU A 441 -5.61 -9.73 -7.10
N TRP A 442 -6.69 -10.31 -7.58
CA TRP A 442 -6.65 -11.34 -8.62
C TRP A 442 -6.67 -10.76 -10.05
N GLU A 443 -7.22 -9.56 -10.22
CA GLU A 443 -7.18 -8.80 -11.49
C GLU A 443 -6.56 -7.41 -11.34
#